data_3d2b31daf46ccba88e4f2faae575699d
#
_entry.id   3d2b31daf46ccba88e4f2faae575699d
#
_cell.length_a   1.000
_cell.length_b   1.000
_cell.length_c   1.000
_cell.angle_alpha   90.00
_cell.angle_beta   90.00
_cell.angle_gamma   90.00
#
_symmetry.space_group_name_H-M   'P 1'
#
loop_
_entity.id
_entity.type
_entity.pdbx_description
1 polymer ?
#
loop_
_entity_poly.entity_id
_entity_poly.type
_entity_poly.pdbx_seq_one_letter_code
_entity_poly.pdbx_strand_id
1 'polypeptide(L)'
;MLTLVRYTRTDEAILGSLYLNGAFICYTLENAAKAIPFGMYAVQNSKSPKFKRELPLLHNAQVPASRGIRIHVGNTVASSSGCVLVGMGRNGDSLTESTPAETMVTMICRNESNLVIVDNYKQGMTYK
;
A
#
# COMPACT_ATOMS: atom_id res chain seq x y z
N MET A 1 12.20 -2.53 -8.87
CA MET A 1 10.93 -3.17 -8.48
C MET A 1 10.51 -2.74 -7.09
N LEU A 2 9.23 -2.46 -6.92
CA LEU A 2 8.67 -2.16 -5.62
C LEU A 2 8.25 -3.44 -4.91
N THR A 3 8.51 -3.51 -3.60
CA THR A 3 8.10 -4.63 -2.76
C THR A 3 7.37 -4.09 -1.54
N LEU A 4 6.13 -4.53 -1.35
CA LEU A 4 5.36 -4.25 -0.15
C LEU A 4 5.43 -5.49 0.73
N VAL A 5 6.01 -5.36 1.91
CA VAL A 5 6.12 -6.46 2.86
C VAL A 5 5.14 -6.19 3.99
N ARG A 6 4.19 -7.10 4.17
CA ARG A 6 3.22 -7.04 5.26
C ARG A 6 3.78 -7.79 6.46
N TYR A 7 3.95 -7.12 7.57
CA TYR A 7 4.55 -7.71 8.77
C TYR A 7 3.55 -8.10 9.83
N THR A 8 2.48 -7.31 9.99
CA THR A 8 1.55 -7.46 11.10
C THR A 8 0.13 -7.46 10.57
N ARG A 9 -0.66 -8.40 11.05
CA ARG A 9 -2.07 -8.48 10.70
C ARG A 9 -2.89 -8.66 11.96
N THR A 10 -3.87 -7.75 12.14
CA THR A 10 -4.90 -7.86 13.18
C THR A 10 -6.25 -8.03 12.49
N ASP A 11 -7.33 -8.07 13.27
CA ASP A 11 -8.68 -8.15 12.68
C ASP A 11 -9.01 -6.93 11.82
N GLU A 12 -8.38 -5.79 12.10
CA GLU A 12 -8.72 -4.53 11.44
C GLU A 12 -7.65 -4.02 10.49
N ALA A 13 -6.38 -4.25 10.80
CA ALA A 13 -5.27 -3.59 10.14
C ALA A 13 -4.20 -4.55 9.65
N ILE A 14 -3.61 -4.21 8.50
CA ILE A 14 -2.38 -4.82 8.02
C ILE A 14 -1.32 -3.74 7.99
N LEU A 15 -0.24 -3.94 8.73
CA LEU A 15 0.90 -3.02 8.77
C LEU A 15 2.04 -3.60 7.94
N GLY A 16 2.67 -2.74 7.17
CA GLY A 16 3.76 -3.15 6.31
C GLY A 16 4.73 -2.02 6.01
N SER A 17 5.62 -2.30 5.08
CA SER A 17 6.61 -1.34 4.58
C SER A 17 6.80 -1.53 3.10
N LEU A 18 7.09 -0.44 2.42
CA LEU A 18 7.33 -0.41 0.99
C LEU A 18 8.82 -0.20 0.74
N TYR A 19 9.36 -0.99 -0.16
CA TYR A 19 10.78 -0.96 -0.53
C TYR A 19 10.93 -0.75 -2.02
N LEU A 20 11.98 -0.03 -2.41
CA LEU A 20 12.40 0.09 -3.80
C LEU A 20 13.77 -0.56 -3.94
N ASN A 21 13.83 -1.65 -4.70
CA ASN A 21 15.08 -2.41 -4.90
C ASN A 21 15.80 -2.73 -3.58
N GLY A 22 15.00 -3.07 -2.55
CA GLY A 22 15.51 -3.42 -1.24
C GLY A 22 15.71 -2.26 -0.27
N ALA A 23 15.57 -1.02 -0.72
CA ALA A 23 15.71 0.16 0.14
C ALA A 23 14.36 0.58 0.70
N PHE A 24 14.29 0.82 2.00
CA PHE A 24 13.06 1.25 2.65
C PHE A 24 12.60 2.61 2.12
N ILE A 25 11.31 2.72 1.80
CA ILE A 25 10.71 3.96 1.31
C ILE A 25 9.77 4.56 2.36
N CYS A 26 8.80 3.78 2.81
CA CYS A 26 7.77 4.28 3.73
C CYS A 26 7.03 3.13 4.39
N TYR A 27 6.22 3.47 5.40
CA TYR A 27 5.30 2.52 6.03
C TYR A 27 4.01 2.43 5.24
N THR A 28 3.32 1.29 5.37
CA THR A 28 2.03 1.05 4.73
C THR A 28 0.99 0.60 5.73
N LEU A 29 -0.28 0.88 5.41
CA LEU A 29 -1.43 0.48 6.21
C LEU A 29 -2.56 0.08 5.27
N GLU A 30 -3.19 -1.05 5.55
CA GLU A 30 -4.32 -1.54 4.77
C GLU A 30 -5.44 -1.97 5.71
N ASN A 31 -6.67 -1.89 5.21
CA ASN A 31 -7.83 -2.43 5.91
C ASN A 31 -7.82 -3.95 5.75
N ALA A 32 -7.68 -4.69 6.85
CA ALA A 32 -7.50 -6.15 6.81
C ALA A 32 -8.69 -6.87 6.16
N ALA A 33 -9.90 -6.35 6.37
CA ALA A 33 -11.11 -6.99 5.83
C ALA A 33 -11.25 -6.82 4.31
N LYS A 34 -10.57 -5.83 3.73
CA LYS A 34 -10.74 -5.44 2.33
C LYS A 34 -9.46 -5.49 1.52
N ALA A 35 -8.36 -5.94 2.13
CA ALA A 35 -7.05 -5.94 1.49
C ALA A 35 -7.02 -6.85 0.27
N ILE A 36 -6.24 -6.43 -0.72
CA ILE A 36 -6.04 -7.25 -1.93
C ILE A 36 -5.08 -8.41 -1.62
N PRO A 37 -5.13 -9.49 -2.41
CA PRO A 37 -4.25 -10.65 -2.19
C PRO A 37 -2.77 -10.29 -2.32
N PHE A 38 -1.89 -11.07 -1.69
CA PHE A 38 -0.47 -11.00 -2.00
C PHE A 38 -0.24 -11.45 -3.45
N GLY A 39 0.89 -11.06 -4.01
CA GLY A 39 1.23 -11.44 -5.37
C GLY A 39 1.81 -10.28 -6.16
N MET A 40 1.98 -10.50 -7.45
CA MET A 40 2.53 -9.52 -8.36
C MET A 40 1.43 -8.64 -8.94
N TYR A 41 1.69 -7.34 -8.96
CA TYR A 41 0.78 -6.35 -9.52
C TYR A 41 1.49 -5.47 -10.54
N ALA A 42 0.77 -5.11 -11.58
CA ALA A 42 1.17 -3.99 -12.42
C ALA A 42 0.86 -2.71 -11.64
N VAL A 43 1.72 -1.72 -11.75
CA VAL A 43 1.49 -0.41 -11.16
C VAL A 43 1.64 0.66 -12.22
N GLN A 44 0.68 1.58 -12.27
CA GLN A 44 0.67 2.63 -13.26
C GLN A 44 -0.04 3.86 -12.68
N ASN A 45 0.61 5.01 -12.80
CA ASN A 45 -0.04 6.26 -12.40
C ASN A 45 -1.15 6.59 -13.39
N SER A 46 -2.31 6.91 -12.84
CA SER A 46 -3.44 7.39 -13.62
C SER A 46 -4.29 8.31 -12.76
N LYS A 47 -5.14 9.09 -13.39
CA LYS A 47 -5.96 10.06 -12.66
C LYS A 47 -7.02 9.34 -11.84
N SER A 48 -7.04 9.63 -10.55
CA SER A 48 -8.06 9.13 -9.64
C SER A 48 -9.30 10.01 -9.73
N PRO A 49 -10.47 9.45 -10.03
CA PRO A 49 -11.71 10.23 -10.00
C PRO A 49 -12.00 10.82 -8.62
N LYS A 50 -11.68 10.07 -7.57
CA LYS A 50 -11.95 10.50 -6.19
C LYS A 50 -11.02 11.59 -5.73
N PHE A 51 -9.71 11.43 -5.95
CA PHE A 51 -8.70 12.37 -5.46
C PHE A 51 -8.37 13.45 -6.47
N LYS A 52 -8.79 13.29 -7.72
CA LYS A 52 -8.64 14.26 -8.81
C LYS A 52 -7.18 14.60 -9.09
N ARG A 53 -6.30 13.63 -8.92
CA ARG A 53 -4.88 13.72 -9.25
C ARG A 53 -4.35 12.36 -9.62
N GLU A 54 -3.16 12.32 -10.20
CA GLU A 54 -2.53 11.06 -10.55
C GLU A 54 -2.04 10.34 -9.31
N LEU A 55 -2.40 9.07 -9.21
CA LEU A 55 -1.99 8.17 -8.13
C LEU A 55 -1.68 6.79 -8.70
N PRO A 56 -0.76 6.04 -8.06
CA PRO A 56 -0.46 4.68 -8.51
C PRO A 56 -1.70 3.79 -8.44
N LEU A 57 -2.01 3.14 -9.55
CA LEU A 57 -3.10 2.17 -9.66
C LEU A 57 -2.49 0.78 -9.72
N LEU A 58 -2.97 -0.13 -8.87
CA LEU A 58 -2.50 -1.52 -8.79
C LEU A 58 -3.54 -2.42 -9.42
N HIS A 59 -3.09 -3.34 -10.29
CA HIS A 59 -4.01 -4.33 -10.87
C HIS A 59 -3.27 -5.58 -11.31
N ASN A 60 -4.01 -6.67 -11.38
CA ASN A 60 -3.55 -7.95 -11.94
C ASN A 60 -4.76 -8.78 -12.37
N ALA A 61 -4.55 -10.07 -12.63
CA ALA A 61 -5.64 -10.95 -13.09
C ALA A 61 -6.77 -11.09 -12.06
N GLN A 62 -6.45 -10.99 -10.76
CA GLN A 62 -7.42 -11.15 -9.68
C GLN A 62 -8.04 -9.83 -9.23
N VAL A 63 -7.34 -8.73 -9.46
CA VAL A 63 -7.76 -7.39 -9.04
C VAL A 63 -7.79 -6.50 -10.28
N PRO A 64 -8.96 -6.39 -10.94
CA PRO A 64 -9.04 -5.61 -12.17
C PRO A 64 -8.82 -4.13 -11.92
N ALA A 65 -8.30 -3.43 -12.92
CA ALA A 65 -8.05 -1.99 -12.84
C ALA A 65 -9.30 -1.20 -12.48
N SER A 66 -10.47 -1.67 -12.92
CA SER A 66 -11.75 -1.02 -12.65
C SER A 66 -12.11 -1.00 -11.16
N ARG A 67 -11.47 -1.83 -10.34
CA ARG A 67 -11.69 -1.81 -8.90
C ARG A 67 -11.09 -0.57 -8.25
N GLY A 68 -10.15 0.10 -8.91
CA GLY A 68 -9.62 1.37 -8.44
C GLY A 68 -8.72 1.27 -7.22
N ILE A 69 -7.97 0.17 -7.06
CA ILE A 69 -7.05 0.01 -5.94
C ILE A 69 -5.81 0.84 -6.20
N ARG A 70 -5.55 1.78 -5.28
CA ARG A 70 -4.46 2.74 -5.42
C ARG A 70 -3.61 2.83 -4.16
N ILE A 71 -2.44 3.44 -4.31
CA ILE A 71 -1.61 3.88 -3.19
C ILE A 71 -1.94 5.35 -2.97
N HIS A 72 -2.40 5.71 -1.78
CA HIS A 72 -2.79 7.10 -1.52
C HIS A 72 -2.69 7.47 -0.04
N VAL A 73 -3.03 8.73 0.26
CA VAL A 73 -3.01 9.25 1.63
C VAL A 73 -4.08 8.63 2.50
N GLY A 74 -3.82 8.59 3.78
CA GLY A 74 -4.74 8.16 4.82
C GLY A 74 -3.97 7.80 6.07
N ASN A 75 -4.54 8.09 7.22
CA ASN A 75 -3.84 7.90 8.48
C ASN A 75 -4.32 6.67 9.25
N THR A 76 -5.55 6.23 9.02
CA THR A 76 -6.15 5.11 9.74
C THR A 76 -6.83 4.15 8.76
N VAL A 77 -7.16 2.94 9.23
CA VAL A 77 -7.79 1.92 8.38
C VAL A 77 -9.11 2.38 7.79
N ALA A 78 -9.79 3.32 8.43
CA ALA A 78 -11.06 3.86 7.92
C ALA A 78 -10.89 4.53 6.56
N SER A 79 -9.69 4.98 6.22
CA SER A 79 -9.40 5.60 4.92
C SER A 79 -9.12 4.58 3.83
N SER A 80 -9.14 3.28 4.14
CA SER A 80 -8.85 2.23 3.16
C SER A 80 -10.08 1.36 2.90
N SER A 81 -10.48 1.29 1.63
CA SER A 81 -11.47 0.33 1.16
C SER A 81 -10.81 -0.72 0.27
N GLY A 82 -9.57 -1.05 0.58
CA GLY A 82 -8.72 -1.97 -0.18
C GLY A 82 -7.46 -1.31 -0.71
N CYS A 83 -7.41 0.01 -0.71
CA CYS A 83 -6.22 0.75 -1.13
C CYS A 83 -5.09 0.64 -0.10
N VAL A 84 -3.86 0.87 -0.56
CA VAL A 84 -2.69 0.89 0.29
C VAL A 84 -2.42 2.32 0.72
N LEU A 85 -2.48 2.56 2.03
CA LEU A 85 -2.16 3.86 2.60
C LEU A 85 -0.67 3.91 2.91
N VAL A 86 -0.06 5.08 2.74
CA VAL A 86 1.38 5.25 2.96
C VAL A 86 1.64 6.41 3.91
N GLY A 87 2.75 6.33 4.65
CA GLY A 87 3.18 7.37 5.55
C GLY A 87 4.67 7.26 5.83
N MET A 88 5.33 8.40 6.01
CA MET A 88 6.75 8.41 6.36
C MET A 88 6.97 8.03 7.82
N GLY A 89 5.95 8.17 8.66
CA GLY A 89 5.98 7.76 10.05
C GLY A 89 4.80 6.88 10.42
N ARG A 90 4.88 6.24 11.56
CA ARG A 90 3.85 5.34 12.06
C ARG A 90 3.74 5.46 13.57
N ASN A 91 2.50 5.42 14.06
CA ASN A 91 2.22 5.42 15.49
C ASN A 91 1.12 4.39 15.76
N GLY A 92 1.53 3.19 16.23
CA GLY A 92 0.59 2.07 16.36
C GLY A 92 -0.01 1.70 15.01
N ASP A 93 -1.33 1.68 14.92
CA ASP A 93 -2.05 1.37 13.70
C ASP A 93 -2.37 2.60 12.85
N SER A 94 -1.72 3.72 13.14
CA SER A 94 -1.92 4.97 12.41
C SER A 94 -0.64 5.37 11.69
N LEU A 95 -0.81 6.03 10.55
CA LEU A 95 0.29 6.60 9.79
C LEU A 95 0.38 8.10 10.04
N THR A 96 1.59 8.61 9.94
CA THR A 96 1.86 10.05 9.98
C THR A 96 2.61 10.44 8.72
N GLU A 97 2.62 11.72 8.40
CA GLU A 97 3.31 12.24 7.22
C GLU A 97 2.90 11.49 5.95
N SER A 98 1.60 11.32 5.78
CA SER A 98 1.04 10.53 4.69
C SER A 98 1.17 11.26 3.34
N THR A 99 0.99 12.57 3.32
CA THR A 99 1.08 13.35 2.08
C THR A 99 2.48 13.29 1.44
N PRO A 100 3.58 13.52 2.17
CA PRO A 100 4.90 13.38 1.55
C PRO A 100 5.19 11.94 1.10
N ALA A 101 4.68 10.94 1.81
CA ALA A 101 4.85 9.55 1.39
C ALA A 101 4.13 9.28 0.07
N GLU A 102 2.88 9.73 -0.06
CA GLU A 102 2.13 9.58 -1.32
C GLU A 102 2.86 10.26 -2.47
N THR A 103 3.33 11.47 -2.26
CA THR A 103 4.06 12.20 -3.29
C THR A 103 5.29 11.44 -3.74
N MET A 104 6.08 10.93 -2.79
CA MET A 104 7.29 10.17 -3.10
C MET A 104 6.97 8.91 -3.90
N VAL A 105 5.98 8.13 -3.46
CA VAL A 105 5.62 6.88 -4.13
C VAL A 105 5.09 7.15 -5.53
N THR A 106 4.29 8.19 -5.70
CA THR A 106 3.78 8.57 -7.03
C THR A 106 4.92 8.93 -7.97
N MET A 107 5.94 9.64 -7.47
CA MET A 107 7.12 9.95 -8.28
C MET A 107 7.91 8.69 -8.65
N ILE A 108 8.09 7.78 -7.72
CA ILE A 108 8.77 6.50 -7.97
C ILE A 108 8.04 5.71 -9.05
N CYS A 109 6.70 5.69 -9.01
CA CYS A 109 5.90 4.93 -9.96
C CYS A 109 5.87 5.50 -11.36
N ARG A 110 6.52 6.64 -11.60
CA ARG A 110 6.76 7.11 -12.97
C ARG A 110 7.74 6.18 -13.72
N ASN A 111 8.62 5.51 -12.97
CA ASN A 111 9.66 4.66 -13.54
C ASN A 111 9.58 3.20 -13.10
N GLU A 112 8.64 2.87 -12.23
CA GLU A 112 8.43 1.50 -11.76
C GLU A 112 7.05 1.02 -12.22
N SER A 113 7.01 -0.14 -12.83
CA SER A 113 5.76 -0.68 -13.38
C SER A 113 5.30 -1.97 -12.70
N ASN A 114 6.05 -2.47 -11.74
CA ASN A 114 5.73 -3.71 -11.04
C ASN A 114 5.89 -3.55 -9.53
N LEU A 115 4.94 -4.15 -8.80
CA LEU A 115 4.97 -4.17 -7.35
C LEU A 115 4.60 -5.57 -6.90
N VAL A 116 5.39 -6.16 -6.00
CA VAL A 116 5.04 -7.44 -5.40
C VAL A 116 4.63 -7.20 -3.95
N ILE A 117 3.52 -7.84 -3.55
CA ILE A 117 3.06 -7.86 -2.17
C ILE A 117 3.42 -9.21 -1.57
N VAL A 118 4.13 -9.19 -0.47
CA VAL A 118 4.59 -10.37 0.26
C VAL A 118 4.01 -10.35 1.66
N ASP A 119 3.36 -11.44 2.04
CA ASP A 119 2.91 -11.63 3.42
C ASP A 119 4.04 -12.28 4.20
N ASN A 120 4.56 -11.56 5.18
CA ASN A 120 5.70 -12.00 5.98
C ASN A 120 5.33 -12.05 7.47
N TYR A 121 4.15 -12.57 7.76
CA TYR A 121 3.71 -12.78 9.15
C TYR A 121 4.44 -13.98 9.72
N LYS A 122 4.91 -13.87 10.95
CA LYS A 122 5.57 -15.00 11.59
C LYS A 122 4.54 -16.05 11.98
N GLN A 123 4.82 -17.28 11.59
CA GLN A 123 3.96 -18.41 11.88
C GLN A 123 3.74 -18.59 13.37
N GLY A 124 2.48 -18.74 13.77
CA GLY A 124 2.13 -19.00 15.16
C GLY A 124 2.28 -17.83 16.10
N MET A 125 2.63 -16.64 15.59
CA MET A 125 2.74 -15.44 16.40
C MET A 125 1.52 -14.55 16.20
N THR A 126 1.14 -13.90 17.29
CA THR A 126 0.12 -12.85 17.24
C THR A 126 0.82 -11.50 17.23
N TYR A 127 0.55 -10.72 16.22
CA TYR A 127 1.13 -9.38 16.10
C TYR A 127 0.19 -8.36 16.73
N LYS A 128 0.75 -7.60 17.60
CA LYS A 128 -0.02 -6.60 18.35
C LYS A 128 0.32 -5.21 17.87
#